data_2120328a9a8f40bacbcdbbebfdb5f445
#
_entry.id   2120328a9a8f40bacbcdbbebfdb5f445
#
_cell.length_a   1.000
_cell.length_b   1.000
_cell.length_c   1.000
_cell.angle_alpha   90.00
_cell.angle_beta   90.00
_cell.angle_gamma   90.00
#
_symmetry.space_group_name_H-M   'P 1'
#
loop_
_entity.id
_entity.type
_entity.pdbx_description
1 polymer ?
#
loop_
_entity_poly.entity_id
_entity_poly.type
_entity_poly.pdbx_seq_one_letter_code
_entity_poly.pdbx_strand_id
1 'polypeptide(L)'
;MTEERRKNRRSLVGYGSSYRKGSGQDLGSKSEIGTVLGGQVWMVKPDKHAKAANSCIWMQAGVVKFKNCNNFYDCTSCKYDLGMLKRVEKEDKIRWQDTMRKRPGLYRTCRHTLTNRIHKRACAYNYECSKCDFDQFFEEVWTTRTGSLPHEVQEIKGFKVPAGYFFHNGHTWARIESGGFIRVGMDDFAQKLLGQPDAFDLPLMGKELEKDSVGWGLKREDNLADVLSPVDGVIVEVNPGLREKPELANQGPYGEGWMFMVYTPDVKGAAKKLMADEDSVNWMNGEVNKLEQMIEEVAGPLPADGGHLAKDIYGNLLALGWGKLTRTFLGT
;
A
#
# COMPACT_ATOMS: atom_id res chain seq x y z
N MET A 1 -25.88 8.23 -19.59
CA MET A 1 -25.19 9.42 -19.04
C MET A 1 -25.45 10.54 -20.03
N THR A 2 -26.28 11.48 -19.64
CA THR A 2 -26.79 12.54 -20.52
C THR A 2 -25.73 13.64 -20.72
N GLU A 3 -25.82 14.32 -21.85
CA GLU A 3 -24.93 15.40 -22.31
C GLU A 3 -24.78 16.58 -21.32
N GLU A 4 -25.74 16.77 -20.43
CA GLU A 4 -25.74 17.74 -19.35
C GLU A 4 -24.65 17.52 -18.30
N ARG A 5 -24.31 16.26 -17.99
CA ARG A 5 -23.19 15.95 -17.08
C ARG A 5 -21.81 16.25 -17.69
N ARG A 6 -21.69 16.24 -19.03
CA ARG A 6 -20.45 16.63 -19.72
C ARG A 6 -20.22 18.14 -19.72
N LYS A 7 -21.28 18.96 -19.74
CA LYS A 7 -21.18 20.44 -19.68
C LYS A 7 -20.74 20.92 -18.29
N ASN A 8 -21.21 20.29 -17.22
CA ASN A 8 -20.79 20.64 -15.85
C ASN A 8 -19.32 20.27 -15.56
N ARG A 9 -18.75 19.26 -16.22
CA ARG A 9 -17.31 18.97 -16.10
C ARG A 9 -16.39 20.04 -16.68
N ARG A 10 -16.87 20.84 -17.65
CA ARG A 10 -16.07 21.92 -18.26
C ARG A 10 -16.04 23.21 -17.44
N SER A 11 -17.01 23.45 -16.56
CA SER A 11 -17.07 24.66 -15.71
C SER A 11 -16.20 24.59 -14.45
N LEU A 12 -15.71 23.41 -14.06
CA LEU A 12 -14.80 23.25 -12.90
C LEU A 12 -13.34 23.58 -13.19
N VAL A 13 -12.98 23.87 -14.45
CA VAL A 13 -11.62 24.23 -14.87
C VAL A 13 -11.30 25.72 -14.66
N GLY A 14 -12.23 26.52 -14.14
CA GLY A 14 -12.18 27.97 -14.11
C GLY A 14 -11.72 28.66 -12.81
N TYR A 15 -11.27 27.98 -11.77
CA TYR A 15 -10.64 28.65 -10.63
C TYR A 15 -9.13 28.62 -10.76
N GLY A 16 -8.61 29.51 -11.60
CA GLY A 16 -7.19 29.82 -11.73
C GLY A 16 -6.64 30.38 -10.43
N SER A 17 -5.86 29.60 -9.73
CA SER A 17 -4.93 30.11 -8.74
C SER A 17 -3.80 30.80 -9.49
N SER A 18 -3.72 32.13 -9.38
CA SER A 18 -2.60 32.93 -9.86
C SER A 18 -1.32 32.52 -9.14
N TYR A 19 -0.50 31.74 -9.80
CA TYR A 19 0.89 31.50 -9.38
C TYR A 19 1.70 32.79 -9.56
N ARG A 20 1.98 33.52 -8.48
CA ARG A 20 3.09 34.48 -8.45
C ARG A 20 4.40 33.67 -8.50
N LYS A 21 5.19 33.87 -9.56
CA LYS A 21 6.61 33.50 -9.59
C LYS A 21 7.32 34.24 -8.45
N GLY A 22 7.53 33.57 -7.35
CA GLY A 22 8.43 34.00 -6.29
C GLY A 22 9.84 33.62 -6.67
N SER A 23 10.74 34.63 -6.67
CA SER A 23 12.17 34.49 -6.79
C SER A 23 12.75 33.47 -5.84
N GLY A 24 13.70 32.66 -6.35
CA GLY A 24 14.36 31.59 -5.63
C GLY A 24 14.89 32.01 -4.26
N GLN A 25 14.44 31.33 -3.24
CA GLN A 25 15.16 31.15 -2.00
C GLN A 25 15.25 29.65 -1.74
N ASP A 26 16.46 29.23 -1.47
CA ASP A 26 16.90 27.92 -1.09
C ASP A 26 15.96 27.31 -0.02
N LEU A 27 15.04 26.44 -0.44
CA LEU A 27 14.26 25.63 0.48
C LEU A 27 15.07 24.37 0.75
N GLY A 28 15.66 24.36 1.94
CA GLY A 28 16.39 23.24 2.50
C GLY A 28 15.64 21.92 2.31
N SER A 29 16.37 21.00 1.72
CA SER A 29 16.09 19.61 1.46
C SER A 29 15.14 18.92 2.44
N LYS A 30 13.92 18.64 2.02
CA LYS A 30 13.14 17.40 2.18
C LYS A 30 11.82 17.59 1.45
N SER A 31 11.73 17.00 0.27
CA SER A 31 10.63 17.11 -0.66
C SER A 31 9.30 16.69 -0.03
N GLU A 32 8.42 17.65 0.17
CA GLU A 32 7.00 17.37 0.34
C GLU A 32 6.50 16.81 -1.00
N ILE A 33 6.06 15.55 -0.99
CA ILE A 33 5.64 14.86 -2.21
C ILE A 33 4.18 15.22 -2.48
N GLY A 34 3.93 15.85 -3.64
CA GLY A 34 2.59 16.15 -4.10
C GLY A 34 1.99 14.99 -4.88
N THR A 35 0.74 14.65 -4.63
CA THR A 35 -0.06 13.75 -5.48
C THR A 35 -1.08 14.53 -6.27
N VAL A 36 -1.35 14.09 -7.52
CA VAL A 36 -2.33 14.73 -8.39
C VAL A 36 -3.66 14.00 -8.29
N LEU A 37 -4.66 14.68 -7.76
CA LEU A 37 -6.04 14.19 -7.66
C LEU A 37 -6.97 15.21 -8.30
N GLY A 38 -7.77 14.81 -9.29
CA GLY A 38 -8.69 15.70 -9.99
C GLY A 38 -8.00 16.88 -10.70
N GLY A 39 -6.77 16.70 -11.19
CA GLY A 39 -5.99 17.77 -11.82
C GLY A 39 -5.37 18.77 -10.84
N GLN A 40 -5.52 18.58 -9.53
CA GLN A 40 -4.90 19.40 -8.49
C GLN A 40 -3.79 18.61 -7.78
N VAL A 41 -2.70 19.31 -7.44
CA VAL A 41 -1.59 18.72 -6.67
C VAL A 41 -1.91 18.84 -5.18
N TRP A 42 -1.92 17.71 -4.49
CA TRP A 42 -2.12 17.62 -3.05
C TRP A 42 -0.85 17.12 -2.39
N MET A 43 -0.43 17.84 -1.33
CA MET A 43 0.76 17.45 -0.57
C MET A 43 0.43 16.29 0.35
N VAL A 44 1.04 15.14 0.09
CA VAL A 44 0.96 13.96 0.98
C VAL A 44 2.00 14.14 2.08
N LYS A 45 1.59 14.01 3.33
CA LYS A 45 2.51 14.10 4.48
C LYS A 45 3.38 12.85 4.55
N PRO A 46 4.71 12.98 4.47
CA PRO A 46 5.58 11.90 4.91
C PRO A 46 5.43 11.72 6.42
N ASP A 47 5.22 10.51 6.88
CA ASP A 47 5.16 10.23 8.31
C ASP A 47 6.58 10.07 8.87
N LYS A 48 7.16 11.18 9.34
CA LYS A 48 8.48 11.18 9.99
C LYS A 48 8.51 10.50 11.36
N HIS A 49 7.33 10.15 11.93
CA HIS A 49 7.17 9.61 13.28
C HIS A 49 6.09 8.53 13.35
N ALA A 50 6.23 7.50 12.55
CA ALA A 50 5.25 6.39 12.46
C ALA A 50 4.89 5.75 13.81
N LYS A 51 5.69 5.93 14.85
CA LYS A 51 5.42 5.41 16.20
C LYS A 51 4.68 6.38 17.13
N ALA A 52 4.55 7.66 16.82
CA ALA A 52 4.20 8.65 17.85
C ALA A 52 2.81 9.29 17.77
N ALA A 53 2.06 9.30 16.69
CA ALA A 53 0.81 10.08 16.66
C ALA A 53 -0.20 9.72 15.57
N ASN A 54 -0.57 8.48 15.41
CA ASN A 54 -1.73 8.15 14.60
C ASN A 54 -3.02 8.34 15.41
N SER A 55 -3.31 9.57 15.81
CA SER A 55 -4.53 9.89 16.55
C SER A 55 -5.76 9.55 15.72
N CYS A 56 -6.66 8.74 16.27
CA CYS A 56 -7.95 8.42 15.65
C CYS A 56 -8.74 9.69 15.32
N ILE A 57 -9.52 9.68 14.24
CA ILE A 57 -10.37 10.81 13.83
C ILE A 57 -11.32 11.27 14.95
N TRP A 58 -11.82 10.36 15.77
CA TRP A 58 -12.66 10.65 16.93
C TRP A 58 -11.91 11.44 18.02
N MET A 59 -10.62 11.13 18.22
CA MET A 59 -9.76 11.87 19.12
C MET A 59 -9.40 13.25 18.55
N GLN A 60 -9.07 13.34 17.27
CA GLN A 60 -8.74 14.60 16.61
C GLN A 60 -9.95 15.56 16.58
N ALA A 61 -11.14 15.01 16.47
CA ALA A 61 -12.39 15.78 16.59
C ALA A 61 -12.71 16.19 18.03
N GLY A 62 -12.06 15.61 19.04
CA GLY A 62 -12.28 15.92 20.46
C GLY A 62 -13.47 15.17 21.08
N VAL A 63 -13.97 14.14 20.43
CA VAL A 63 -15.06 13.30 20.97
C VAL A 63 -14.58 12.31 22.01
N VAL A 64 -13.36 11.82 21.85
CA VAL A 64 -12.69 10.94 22.83
C VAL A 64 -11.36 11.54 23.27
N LYS A 65 -10.96 11.30 24.53
CA LYS A 65 -9.73 11.88 25.10
C LYS A 65 -8.46 11.25 24.54
N PHE A 66 -8.48 9.94 24.36
CA PHE A 66 -7.31 9.21 23.89
C PHE A 66 -7.75 8.00 23.03
N LYS A 67 -7.28 7.94 21.81
CA LYS A 67 -7.41 6.79 20.91
C LYS A 67 -6.43 6.94 19.75
N ASN A 68 -5.51 6.00 19.62
CA ASN A 68 -4.68 5.88 18.44
C ASN A 68 -5.38 5.03 17.37
N CYS A 69 -5.18 5.37 16.11
CA CYS A 69 -5.64 4.59 14.99
C CYS A 69 -4.73 3.37 14.82
N ASN A 70 -5.32 2.18 14.83
CA ASN A 70 -4.66 0.91 14.54
C ASN A 70 -5.26 0.24 13.29
N ASN A 71 -6.04 0.98 12.50
CA ASN A 71 -6.69 0.52 11.29
C ASN A 71 -6.32 1.39 10.08
N PHE A 72 -5.11 1.95 10.05
CA PHE A 72 -4.54 2.76 8.96
C PHE A 72 -5.51 3.82 8.40
N TYR A 73 -6.36 4.36 9.25
CA TYR A 73 -7.43 5.30 8.92
C TYR A 73 -8.48 4.77 7.93
N ASP A 74 -8.55 3.45 7.72
CA ASP A 74 -9.70 2.86 7.06
C ASP A 74 -10.87 2.80 8.06
N CYS A 75 -11.62 3.90 8.11
CA CYS A 75 -12.75 4.04 9.04
C CYS A 75 -13.93 3.16 8.61
N THR A 76 -14.03 2.79 7.35
CA THR A 76 -15.16 2.02 6.81
C THR A 76 -15.18 0.58 7.33
N SER A 77 -14.02 -0.05 7.47
CA SER A 77 -13.86 -1.39 8.03
C SER A 77 -13.56 -1.37 9.54
N CYS A 78 -13.42 -0.18 10.16
CA CYS A 78 -12.95 -0.05 11.53
C CYS A 78 -13.99 -0.48 12.57
N LYS A 79 -13.74 -1.56 13.29
CA LYS A 79 -14.61 -2.04 14.39
C LYS A 79 -14.86 -0.98 15.47
N TYR A 80 -13.86 -0.12 15.75
CA TYR A 80 -14.01 0.98 16.71
C TYR A 80 -14.96 2.07 16.16
N ASP A 81 -14.79 2.48 14.90
CA ASP A 81 -15.66 3.47 14.26
C ASP A 81 -17.11 2.98 14.21
N LEU A 82 -17.34 1.76 13.76
CA LEU A 82 -18.66 1.12 13.75
C LEU A 82 -19.28 1.04 15.17
N GLY A 83 -18.46 0.73 16.18
CA GLY A 83 -18.92 0.71 17.57
C GLY A 83 -19.28 2.11 18.09
N MET A 84 -18.54 3.14 17.72
CA MET A 84 -18.83 4.53 18.06
C MET A 84 -20.09 5.02 17.37
N LEU A 85 -20.29 4.70 16.09
CA LEU A 85 -21.52 5.04 15.35
C LEU A 85 -22.77 4.42 16.00
N LYS A 86 -22.71 3.14 16.38
CA LYS A 86 -23.79 2.48 17.11
C LYS A 86 -24.11 3.13 18.46
N ARG A 87 -23.09 3.63 19.18
CA ARG A 87 -23.29 4.36 20.43
C ARG A 87 -23.92 5.73 20.21
N VAL A 88 -23.53 6.42 19.14
CA VAL A 88 -24.15 7.69 18.76
C VAL A 88 -25.65 7.51 18.51
N GLU A 89 -26.03 6.43 17.83
CA GLU A 89 -27.44 6.13 17.55
C GLU A 89 -28.27 5.78 18.80
N LYS A 90 -27.63 5.09 19.77
CA LYS A 90 -28.35 4.63 20.99
C LYS A 90 -28.36 5.63 22.15
N GLU A 91 -27.32 6.45 22.28
CA GLU A 91 -27.04 7.21 23.50
C GLU A 91 -27.06 8.73 23.28
N ASP A 92 -27.59 9.20 22.15
CA ASP A 92 -27.63 10.62 21.76
C ASP A 92 -26.25 11.32 21.82
N LYS A 93 -25.18 10.55 21.55
CA LYS A 93 -23.81 11.07 21.51
C LYS A 93 -23.54 11.78 20.20
N ILE A 94 -22.64 12.76 20.25
CA ILE A 94 -22.31 13.61 19.11
C ILE A 94 -21.37 12.85 18.17
N ARG A 95 -21.67 12.82 16.88
CA ARG A 95 -20.77 12.32 15.83
C ARG A 95 -19.53 13.21 15.75
N TRP A 96 -18.39 12.64 15.37
CA TRP A 96 -17.17 13.42 15.17
C TRP A 96 -17.37 14.54 14.11
N GLN A 97 -18.16 14.29 13.09
CA GLN A 97 -18.52 15.28 12.07
C GLN A 97 -19.26 16.48 12.68
N ASP A 98 -20.19 16.25 13.60
CA ASP A 98 -20.97 17.33 14.25
C ASP A 98 -20.08 18.20 15.13
N THR A 99 -19.12 17.58 15.82
CA THR A 99 -18.12 18.34 16.59
C THR A 99 -17.25 19.20 15.67
N MET A 100 -16.85 18.66 14.54
CA MET A 100 -16.06 19.40 13.56
C MET A 100 -16.84 20.51 12.86
N ARG A 101 -18.16 20.33 12.63
CA ARG A 101 -19.04 21.37 12.08
C ARG A 101 -19.13 22.62 12.94
N LYS A 102 -18.98 22.48 14.27
CA LYS A 102 -18.98 23.61 15.22
C LYS A 102 -17.72 24.47 15.12
N ARG A 103 -16.65 24.01 14.48
CA ARG A 103 -15.41 24.77 14.31
C ARG A 103 -15.59 25.87 13.23
N PRO A 104 -14.90 27.02 13.35
CA PRO A 104 -14.85 28.02 12.27
C PRO A 104 -14.38 27.42 10.95
N GLY A 105 -14.84 27.95 9.81
CA GLY A 105 -14.68 27.35 8.49
C GLY A 105 -13.25 26.91 8.13
N LEU A 106 -12.24 27.75 8.42
CA LEU A 106 -10.83 27.43 8.16
C LEU A 106 -10.28 26.31 9.04
N TYR A 107 -10.90 26.04 10.19
CA TYR A 107 -10.54 24.98 11.12
C TYR A 107 -11.34 23.69 10.92
N ARG A 108 -12.23 23.66 9.94
CA ARG A 108 -12.95 22.45 9.51
C ARG A 108 -12.05 21.61 8.65
N THR A 109 -11.12 20.91 9.26
CA THR A 109 -10.14 20.09 8.55
C THR A 109 -10.81 18.94 7.82
N CYS A 110 -10.47 18.73 6.53
CA CYS A 110 -11.00 17.63 5.72
C CYS A 110 -10.70 16.27 6.36
N ARG A 111 -11.59 15.28 6.18
CA ARG A 111 -11.39 13.91 6.68
C ARG A 111 -10.07 13.31 6.19
N HIS A 112 -9.70 13.54 4.93
CA HIS A 112 -8.45 13.03 4.35
C HIS A 112 -7.20 13.66 4.98
N THR A 113 -7.28 14.89 5.48
CA THR A 113 -6.23 15.51 6.28
C THR A 113 -6.20 14.95 7.71
N LEU A 114 -7.38 14.73 8.33
CA LEU A 114 -7.48 14.10 9.66
C LEU A 114 -6.97 12.66 9.66
N THR A 115 -7.12 11.96 8.54
CA THR A 115 -6.62 10.61 8.34
C THR A 115 -5.19 10.56 7.79
N ASN A 116 -4.46 11.68 7.80
CA ASN A 116 -3.08 11.81 7.31
C ASN A 116 -2.86 11.43 5.84
N ARG A 117 -3.92 11.36 5.03
CA ARG A 117 -3.79 11.04 3.59
C ARG A 117 -3.26 12.21 2.78
N ILE A 118 -3.60 13.44 3.16
CA ILE A 118 -3.14 14.68 2.51
C ILE A 118 -2.64 15.68 3.54
N HIS A 119 -1.78 16.62 3.09
CA HIS A 119 -1.14 17.57 4.00
C HIS A 119 -2.13 18.53 4.66
N LYS A 120 -2.89 19.31 3.91
CA LYS A 120 -3.84 20.30 4.45
C LYS A 120 -4.98 20.60 3.48
N ARG A 121 -6.23 20.48 3.97
CA ARG A 121 -7.43 20.89 3.25
C ARG A 121 -8.54 21.24 4.23
N ALA A 122 -9.22 22.38 4.04
CA ALA A 122 -10.45 22.70 4.76
C ALA A 122 -11.63 21.98 4.12
N CYS A 123 -12.59 21.53 4.95
CA CYS A 123 -13.81 20.90 4.44
C CYS A 123 -14.80 21.96 3.95
N ALA A 124 -15.16 21.92 2.67
CA ALA A 124 -16.13 22.81 2.05
C ALA A 124 -17.59 22.27 2.09
N TYR A 125 -17.76 20.97 2.38
CA TYR A 125 -19.04 20.27 2.28
C TYR A 125 -19.63 19.86 3.63
N ASN A 126 -19.28 20.53 4.71
CA ASN A 126 -19.80 20.23 6.07
C ASN A 126 -19.71 18.75 6.47
N TYR A 127 -18.68 18.04 6.00
CA TYR A 127 -18.45 16.59 6.20
C TYR A 127 -19.55 15.70 5.58
N GLU A 128 -20.29 16.21 4.58
CA GLU A 128 -21.13 15.40 3.72
C GLU A 128 -20.28 14.80 2.58
N CYS A 129 -19.41 13.87 2.95
CA CYS A 129 -18.40 13.32 2.04
C CYS A 129 -19.01 12.65 0.80
N SER A 130 -20.19 12.04 0.95
CA SER A 130 -20.93 11.45 -0.18
C SER A 130 -21.35 12.44 -1.27
N LYS A 131 -21.37 13.74 -0.95
CA LYS A 131 -21.67 14.83 -1.90
C LYS A 131 -20.43 15.64 -2.31
N CYS A 132 -19.26 15.28 -1.76
CA CYS A 132 -18.03 16.01 -2.00
C CYS A 132 -17.30 15.46 -3.23
N ASP A 133 -17.21 16.24 -4.31
CA ASP A 133 -16.53 15.84 -5.55
C ASP A 133 -15.08 15.41 -5.29
N PHE A 134 -14.39 16.08 -4.36
CA PHE A 134 -13.03 15.70 -3.99
C PHE A 134 -12.99 14.31 -3.31
N ASP A 135 -13.94 14.05 -2.41
CA ASP A 135 -14.01 12.78 -1.71
C ASP A 135 -14.33 11.63 -2.67
N GLN A 136 -15.35 11.83 -3.51
CA GLN A 136 -15.74 10.86 -4.52
C GLN A 136 -14.60 10.59 -5.52
N PHE A 137 -13.95 11.65 -5.99
CA PHE A 137 -12.80 11.51 -6.88
C PHE A 137 -11.62 10.82 -6.19
N PHE A 138 -11.36 11.19 -4.93
CA PHE A 138 -10.30 10.56 -4.14
C PHE A 138 -10.54 9.06 -3.97
N GLU A 139 -11.75 8.67 -3.57
CA GLU A 139 -12.13 7.26 -3.42
C GLU A 139 -12.17 6.53 -4.80
N GLU A 140 -12.68 7.17 -5.86
CA GLU A 140 -12.70 6.61 -7.22
C GLU A 140 -11.30 6.33 -7.74
N VAL A 141 -10.36 7.26 -7.56
CA VAL A 141 -8.95 7.08 -7.96
C VAL A 141 -8.32 5.90 -7.23
N TRP A 142 -8.71 5.65 -5.99
CA TRP A 142 -8.18 4.56 -5.19
C TRP A 142 -8.87 3.21 -5.49
N THR A 143 -10.18 3.21 -5.75
CA THR A 143 -10.96 1.98 -6.01
C THR A 143 -10.83 1.46 -7.43
N THR A 144 -10.68 2.33 -8.43
CA THR A 144 -10.55 1.92 -9.84
C THR A 144 -9.19 1.29 -10.18
N ARG A 145 -8.26 1.27 -9.23
CA ARG A 145 -6.90 0.75 -9.40
C ARG A 145 -6.74 -0.73 -9.07
N THR A 146 -7.81 -1.46 -8.81
CA THR A 146 -7.80 -2.93 -8.86
C THR A 146 -7.62 -3.34 -10.31
N GLY A 147 -6.36 -3.27 -10.77
CA GLY A 147 -6.02 -3.54 -12.16
C GLY A 147 -6.41 -4.95 -12.55
N SER A 148 -6.82 -5.09 -13.78
CA SER A 148 -6.95 -6.37 -14.46
C SER A 148 -5.72 -7.24 -14.23
N LEU A 149 -5.93 -8.53 -14.02
CA LEU A 149 -4.86 -9.52 -13.97
C LEU A 149 -3.98 -9.40 -15.22
N PRO A 150 -2.67 -9.64 -15.11
CA PRO A 150 -1.77 -9.63 -16.24
C PRO A 150 -2.25 -10.63 -17.30
N HIS A 151 -2.22 -10.22 -18.55
CA HIS A 151 -2.69 -11.06 -19.68
C HIS A 151 -1.73 -12.22 -19.99
N GLU A 152 -0.46 -12.11 -19.59
CA GLU A 152 0.57 -13.10 -19.83
C GLU A 152 1.32 -13.42 -18.54
N VAL A 153 1.33 -14.70 -18.18
CA VAL A 153 2.02 -15.22 -17.00
C VAL A 153 2.93 -16.36 -17.42
N GLN A 154 4.21 -16.21 -17.28
CA GLN A 154 5.17 -17.31 -17.42
C GLN A 154 5.22 -18.12 -16.14
N GLU A 155 5.39 -19.44 -16.27
CA GLU A 155 5.53 -20.34 -15.14
C GLU A 155 6.89 -21.03 -15.22
N ILE A 156 7.66 -20.88 -14.14
CA ILE A 156 9.02 -21.43 -13.99
C ILE A 156 8.98 -22.45 -12.88
N LYS A 157 9.01 -23.73 -13.21
CA LYS A 157 8.96 -24.85 -12.24
C LYS A 157 7.87 -24.67 -11.16
N GLY A 158 6.71 -24.16 -11.56
CA GLY A 158 5.57 -23.94 -10.69
C GLY A 158 5.46 -22.52 -10.08
N PHE A 159 6.42 -21.63 -10.34
CA PHE A 159 6.39 -20.24 -9.88
C PHE A 159 5.96 -19.28 -10.99
N LYS A 160 5.03 -18.38 -10.68
CA LYS A 160 4.43 -17.45 -11.64
C LYS A 160 5.24 -16.16 -11.75
N VAL A 161 5.55 -15.77 -12.98
CA VAL A 161 6.22 -14.50 -13.32
C VAL A 161 5.36 -13.76 -14.35
N PRO A 162 4.49 -12.85 -13.95
CA PRO A 162 3.62 -12.10 -14.85
C PRO A 162 4.36 -11.01 -15.61
N ALA A 163 4.02 -10.83 -16.88
CA ALA A 163 4.48 -9.71 -17.69
C ALA A 163 3.95 -8.35 -17.13
N GLY A 164 4.72 -7.29 -17.33
CA GLY A 164 4.37 -5.95 -16.86
C GLY A 164 4.59 -5.69 -15.36
N TYR A 165 5.24 -6.60 -14.68
CA TYR A 165 5.73 -6.44 -13.32
C TYR A 165 7.25 -6.27 -13.30
N PHE A 166 7.74 -5.54 -12.31
CA PHE A 166 9.16 -5.33 -12.05
C PHE A 166 9.52 -6.04 -10.75
N PHE A 167 10.61 -6.77 -10.73
CA PHE A 167 10.98 -7.62 -9.60
C PHE A 167 12.25 -7.12 -8.91
N HIS A 168 12.28 -7.30 -7.60
CA HIS A 168 13.38 -6.96 -6.72
C HIS A 168 14.01 -8.23 -6.15
N ASN A 169 15.32 -8.21 -5.88
CA ASN A 169 16.06 -9.37 -5.36
C ASN A 169 15.51 -9.95 -4.03
N GLY A 170 14.80 -9.14 -3.24
CA GLY A 170 14.13 -9.57 -2.02
C GLY A 170 12.72 -10.13 -2.24
N HIS A 171 12.43 -10.67 -3.44
CA HIS A 171 11.15 -11.29 -3.79
C HIS A 171 9.94 -10.39 -3.57
N THR A 172 10.12 -9.11 -3.86
CA THR A 172 9.05 -8.13 -3.93
C THR A 172 8.86 -7.66 -5.37
N TRP A 173 7.64 -7.30 -5.71
CA TRP A 173 7.33 -6.77 -7.02
C TRP A 173 6.80 -5.36 -6.96
N ALA A 174 7.00 -4.63 -8.03
CA ALA A 174 6.45 -3.32 -8.29
C ALA A 174 5.65 -3.35 -9.60
N ARG A 175 4.47 -2.74 -9.63
CA ARG A 175 3.69 -2.51 -10.85
C ARG A 175 3.40 -1.02 -10.98
N ILE A 176 3.75 -0.46 -12.14
CA ILE A 176 3.50 0.94 -12.44
C ILE A 176 2.01 1.14 -12.71
N GLU A 177 1.42 2.09 -11.98
CA GLU A 177 0.06 2.56 -12.15
C GLU A 177 0.06 3.97 -12.75
N SER A 178 -1.08 4.44 -13.22
CA SER A 178 -1.19 5.80 -13.74
C SER A 178 -0.94 6.86 -12.65
N GLY A 179 -0.39 8.01 -13.02
CA GLY A 179 -0.25 9.16 -12.10
C GLY A 179 0.95 9.13 -11.15
N GLY A 180 2.00 8.36 -11.45
CA GLY A 180 3.21 8.32 -10.61
C GLY A 180 3.10 7.35 -9.44
N PHE A 181 2.14 6.43 -9.50
CA PHE A 181 1.92 5.45 -8.46
C PHE A 181 2.54 4.10 -8.82
N ILE A 182 3.05 3.41 -7.81
CA ILE A 182 3.60 2.08 -7.92
C ILE A 182 2.91 1.20 -6.88
N ARG A 183 2.29 0.12 -7.34
CA ARG A 183 1.74 -0.92 -6.48
C ARG A 183 2.85 -1.90 -6.12
N VAL A 184 2.89 -2.34 -4.87
CA VAL A 184 3.94 -3.20 -4.32
C VAL A 184 3.32 -4.43 -3.68
N GLY A 185 3.99 -5.58 -3.83
CA GLY A 185 3.63 -6.82 -3.17
C GLY A 185 4.80 -7.80 -3.10
N MET A 186 4.55 -8.99 -2.57
CA MET A 186 5.47 -10.12 -2.59
C MET A 186 5.15 -11.03 -3.78
N ASP A 187 6.18 -11.62 -4.37
CA ASP A 187 6.00 -12.50 -5.52
C ASP A 187 5.49 -13.91 -5.15
N ASP A 188 5.11 -14.67 -6.15
CA ASP A 188 4.60 -16.04 -5.98
C ASP A 188 5.65 -16.98 -5.38
N PHE A 189 6.94 -16.71 -5.63
CA PHE A 189 8.04 -17.48 -5.05
C PHE A 189 8.09 -17.31 -3.54
N ALA A 190 8.18 -16.07 -3.03
CA ALA A 190 8.23 -15.80 -1.60
C ALA A 190 6.96 -16.30 -0.89
N GLN A 191 5.79 -16.16 -1.52
CA GLN A 191 4.53 -16.65 -0.96
C GLN A 191 4.52 -18.18 -0.81
N LYS A 192 5.02 -18.92 -1.78
CA LYS A 192 5.13 -20.38 -1.72
C LYS A 192 6.26 -20.85 -0.82
N LEU A 193 7.39 -20.10 -0.79
CA LEU A 193 8.52 -20.39 0.05
C LEU A 193 8.18 -20.33 1.53
N LEU A 194 7.57 -19.23 1.95
CA LEU A 194 7.28 -18.94 3.36
C LEU A 194 5.92 -19.52 3.80
N GLY A 195 5.03 -19.85 2.85
CA GLY A 195 3.69 -20.32 3.10
C GLY A 195 2.74 -19.23 3.59
N GLN A 196 1.60 -19.62 4.13
CA GLN A 196 0.56 -18.69 4.56
C GLN A 196 0.97 -17.95 5.83
N PRO A 197 0.98 -16.60 5.82
CA PRO A 197 1.25 -15.81 7.02
C PRO A 197 0.01 -15.70 7.91
N ASP A 198 0.23 -15.50 9.20
CA ASP A 198 -0.82 -15.18 10.16
C ASP A 198 -1.15 -13.69 10.15
N ALA A 199 -0.16 -12.85 9.88
CA ALA A 199 -0.32 -11.40 9.83
C ALA A 199 0.81 -10.71 9.04
N PHE A 200 0.51 -9.50 8.56
CA PHE A 200 1.48 -8.56 8.04
C PHE A 200 1.57 -7.32 8.94
N ASP A 201 2.79 -6.86 9.24
CA ASP A 201 3.04 -5.55 9.82
C ASP A 201 3.27 -4.55 8.68
N LEU A 202 2.17 -4.08 8.12
CA LEU A 202 2.19 -3.15 6.99
C LEU A 202 2.45 -1.72 7.45
N PRO A 203 3.22 -0.94 6.68
CA PRO A 203 3.52 0.44 7.02
C PRO A 203 2.28 1.34 6.95
N LEU A 204 2.34 2.48 7.64
CA LEU A 204 1.28 3.46 7.63
C LEU A 204 1.30 4.31 6.35
N MET A 205 0.13 4.77 5.92
CA MET A 205 0.03 5.80 4.87
C MET A 205 0.78 7.06 5.29
N GLY A 206 1.49 7.67 4.34
CA GLY A 206 2.34 8.84 4.57
C GLY A 206 3.75 8.50 5.05
N LYS A 207 4.06 7.22 5.33
CA LYS A 207 5.43 6.79 5.62
C LYS A 207 6.27 6.89 4.35
N GLU A 208 7.45 7.48 4.47
CA GLU A 208 8.48 7.45 3.44
C GLU A 208 9.20 6.11 3.46
N LEU A 209 9.38 5.52 2.29
CA LEU A 209 10.14 4.29 2.09
C LEU A 209 11.40 4.60 1.27
N GLU A 210 12.47 3.91 1.60
CA GLU A 210 13.69 3.85 0.83
C GLU A 210 13.84 2.45 0.23
N LYS A 211 14.26 2.38 -1.03
CA LYS A 211 14.58 1.12 -1.69
C LYS A 211 15.65 0.36 -0.89
N ASP A 212 15.57 -0.96 -0.86
CA ASP A 212 16.47 -1.85 -0.12
C ASP A 212 16.42 -1.70 1.42
N SER A 213 15.50 -0.88 1.94
CA SER A 213 15.20 -0.78 3.37
C SER A 213 13.98 -1.61 3.74
N VAL A 214 13.83 -1.95 5.04
CA VAL A 214 12.67 -2.70 5.52
C VAL A 214 11.38 -1.91 5.27
N GLY A 215 10.55 -2.44 4.39
CA GLY A 215 9.26 -1.87 4.01
C GLY A 215 8.12 -2.32 4.93
N TRP A 216 8.06 -3.61 5.23
CA TRP A 216 7.04 -4.25 6.08
C TRP A 216 7.55 -5.53 6.72
N GLY A 217 6.76 -6.09 7.63
CA GLY A 217 7.04 -7.37 8.28
C GLY A 217 5.99 -8.43 7.93
N LEU A 218 6.38 -9.69 8.01
CA LEU A 218 5.53 -10.87 7.90
C LEU A 218 5.68 -11.70 9.17
N LYS A 219 4.55 -12.18 9.70
CA LYS A 219 4.51 -13.09 10.84
C LYS A 219 3.87 -14.41 10.43
N ARG A 220 4.53 -15.51 10.81
CA ARG A 220 3.98 -16.87 10.72
C ARG A 220 4.35 -17.66 11.98
N GLU A 221 3.36 -18.03 12.78
CA GLU A 221 3.56 -18.65 14.10
C GLU A 221 4.49 -17.78 14.97
N ASP A 222 5.61 -18.32 15.43
CA ASP A 222 6.63 -17.61 16.20
C ASP A 222 7.73 -16.97 15.30
N ASN A 223 7.63 -17.16 13.98
CA ASN A 223 8.62 -16.67 13.03
C ASN A 223 8.24 -15.28 12.52
N LEU A 224 9.24 -14.41 12.43
CA LEU A 224 9.15 -13.08 11.86
C LEU A 224 10.09 -12.97 10.65
N ALA A 225 9.68 -12.25 9.63
CA ALA A 225 10.53 -11.86 8.51
C ALA A 225 10.33 -10.39 8.19
N ASP A 226 11.41 -9.68 7.98
CA ASP A 226 11.40 -8.36 7.38
C ASP A 226 11.43 -8.48 5.86
N VAL A 227 10.76 -7.58 5.17
CA VAL A 227 10.67 -7.58 3.70
C VAL A 227 11.11 -6.22 3.17
N LEU A 228 12.01 -6.24 2.19
CA LEU A 228 12.61 -5.03 1.65
C LEU A 228 11.68 -4.32 0.66
N SER A 229 11.68 -2.98 0.72
CA SER A 229 10.96 -2.17 -0.25
C SER A 229 11.65 -2.22 -1.62
N PRO A 230 10.91 -2.49 -2.71
CA PRO A 230 11.50 -2.48 -4.04
C PRO A 230 11.74 -1.06 -4.59
N VAL A 231 11.14 -0.04 -4.00
CA VAL A 231 11.15 1.33 -4.52
C VAL A 231 11.23 2.38 -3.41
N ASP A 232 11.74 3.55 -3.80
CA ASP A 232 11.67 4.76 -2.99
C ASP A 232 10.30 5.44 -3.16
N GLY A 233 9.80 6.12 -2.13
CA GLY A 233 8.62 6.97 -2.22
C GLY A 233 7.78 7.01 -0.96
N VAL A 234 6.59 7.58 -1.06
CA VAL A 234 5.66 7.75 0.06
C VAL A 234 4.46 6.84 -0.11
N ILE A 235 4.13 6.11 0.95
CA ILE A 235 2.95 5.23 0.97
C ILE A 235 1.69 6.07 0.93
N VAL A 236 0.86 5.80 -0.06
CA VAL A 236 -0.39 6.52 -0.30
C VAL A 236 -1.63 5.67 -0.05
N GLU A 237 -1.47 4.34 -0.09
CA GLU A 237 -2.54 3.39 0.17
C GLU A 237 -1.94 2.09 0.76
N VAL A 238 -2.69 1.43 1.63
CA VAL A 238 -2.35 0.12 2.20
C VAL A 238 -3.53 -0.79 1.99
N ASN A 239 -3.29 -2.03 1.55
CA ASN A 239 -4.35 -3.00 1.28
C ASN A 239 -5.10 -3.36 2.58
N PRO A 240 -6.38 -2.96 2.71
CA PRO A 240 -7.13 -3.25 3.91
C PRO A 240 -7.50 -4.74 4.03
N GLY A 241 -7.59 -5.45 2.91
CA GLY A 241 -7.99 -6.86 2.86
C GLY A 241 -7.00 -7.78 3.58
N LEU A 242 -5.71 -7.46 3.53
CA LEU A 242 -4.66 -8.29 4.16
C LEU A 242 -4.68 -8.28 5.69
N ARG A 243 -5.38 -7.34 6.33
CA ARG A 243 -5.53 -7.31 7.78
C ARG A 243 -6.54 -8.30 8.29
N GLU A 244 -7.58 -8.53 7.50
CA GLU A 244 -8.65 -9.46 7.85
C GLU A 244 -8.37 -10.86 7.30
N LYS A 245 -7.70 -10.92 6.15
CA LYS A 245 -7.43 -12.14 5.37
C LYS A 245 -6.00 -12.13 4.84
N PRO A 246 -4.99 -12.41 5.67
CA PRO A 246 -3.59 -12.46 5.24
C PRO A 246 -3.34 -13.46 4.11
N GLU A 247 -4.16 -14.51 4.04
CA GLU A 247 -4.11 -15.55 3.01
C GLU A 247 -4.33 -15.02 1.58
N LEU A 248 -4.91 -13.83 1.40
CA LEU A 248 -5.05 -13.20 0.08
C LEU A 248 -3.68 -13.00 -0.59
N ALA A 249 -2.62 -12.80 0.20
CA ALA A 249 -1.27 -12.68 -0.33
C ALA A 249 -0.81 -13.94 -1.06
N ASN A 250 -1.14 -15.12 -0.54
CA ASN A 250 -0.82 -16.41 -1.15
C ASN A 250 -1.79 -16.80 -2.26
N GLN A 251 -3.07 -16.46 -2.12
CA GLN A 251 -4.11 -16.83 -3.09
C GLN A 251 -3.97 -16.04 -4.39
N GLY A 252 -3.61 -14.77 -4.28
CA GLY A 252 -3.48 -13.88 -5.43
C GLY A 252 -2.32 -12.88 -5.30
N PRO A 253 -1.05 -13.33 -5.32
CA PRO A 253 0.10 -12.48 -5.03
C PRO A 253 0.21 -11.27 -5.94
N TYR A 254 -0.22 -11.37 -7.18
CA TYR A 254 -0.21 -10.29 -8.18
C TYR A 254 -1.56 -9.60 -8.38
N GLY A 255 -2.58 -10.04 -7.67
CA GLY A 255 -3.92 -9.50 -7.68
C GLY A 255 -4.30 -8.88 -6.33
N GLU A 256 -5.22 -9.52 -5.60
CA GLU A 256 -5.73 -9.05 -4.32
C GLU A 256 -4.70 -9.09 -3.17
N GLY A 257 -3.59 -9.81 -3.35
CA GLY A 257 -2.50 -9.92 -2.39
C GLY A 257 -1.47 -8.77 -2.42
N TRP A 258 -1.76 -7.66 -3.10
CA TRP A 258 -0.89 -6.48 -3.05
C TRP A 258 -0.79 -5.92 -1.61
N MET A 259 0.35 -5.33 -1.25
CA MET A 259 0.61 -4.85 0.11
C MET A 259 0.23 -3.38 0.29
N PHE A 260 0.81 -2.51 -0.52
CA PHE A 260 0.57 -1.07 -0.46
C PHE A 260 0.88 -0.40 -1.80
N MET A 261 0.51 0.87 -1.91
CA MET A 261 0.81 1.71 -3.05
C MET A 261 1.70 2.87 -2.64
N VAL A 262 2.71 3.14 -3.46
CA VAL A 262 3.72 4.17 -3.25
C VAL A 262 3.57 5.24 -4.33
N TYR A 263 3.63 6.49 -3.95
CA TYR A 263 3.86 7.59 -4.89
C TYR A 263 5.35 7.89 -4.99
N THR A 264 5.86 7.95 -6.21
CA THR A 264 7.22 8.41 -6.50
C THR A 264 7.20 9.41 -7.66
N PRO A 265 7.96 10.53 -7.57
CA PRO A 265 8.03 11.49 -8.68
C PRO A 265 8.80 10.95 -9.87
N ASP A 266 9.72 9.99 -9.66
CA ASP A 266 10.55 9.37 -10.70
C ASP A 266 10.25 7.87 -10.86
N VAL A 267 9.09 7.57 -11.42
CA VAL A 267 8.67 6.19 -11.71
C VAL A 267 9.64 5.46 -12.64
N LYS A 268 10.19 6.19 -13.64
CA LYS A 268 11.13 5.60 -14.60
C LYS A 268 12.46 5.24 -13.96
N GLY A 269 12.97 6.10 -13.09
CA GLY A 269 14.19 5.82 -12.33
C GLY A 269 14.01 4.69 -11.35
N ALA A 270 12.87 4.61 -10.68
CA ALA A 270 12.54 3.49 -9.80
C ALA A 270 12.46 2.17 -10.55
N ALA A 271 11.78 2.12 -11.70
CA ALA A 271 11.63 0.92 -12.52
C ALA A 271 12.98 0.40 -13.09
N LYS A 272 13.87 1.32 -13.52
CA LYS A 272 15.19 0.94 -14.08
C LYS A 272 16.09 0.19 -13.09
N LYS A 273 15.82 0.27 -11.81
CA LYS A 273 16.59 -0.42 -10.74
C LYS A 273 16.05 -1.81 -10.44
N LEU A 274 15.03 -2.27 -11.16
CA LEU A 274 14.33 -3.53 -10.95
C LEU A 274 14.45 -4.40 -12.21
N MET A 275 14.28 -5.69 -12.04
CA MET A 275 14.27 -6.66 -13.14
C MET A 275 12.89 -6.69 -13.80
N ALA A 276 12.85 -6.80 -15.11
CA ALA A 276 11.61 -6.90 -15.89
C ALA A 276 11.80 -7.90 -17.06
N ASP A 277 10.70 -8.32 -17.63
CA ASP A 277 10.66 -9.15 -18.83
C ASP A 277 11.62 -10.37 -18.73
N GLU A 278 12.53 -10.52 -19.69
CA GLU A 278 13.47 -11.64 -19.76
C GLU A 278 14.44 -11.68 -18.57
N ASP A 279 14.86 -10.51 -18.03
CA ASP A 279 15.73 -10.44 -16.87
C ASP A 279 15.06 -11.03 -15.63
N SER A 280 13.76 -10.78 -15.45
CA SER A 280 12.99 -11.35 -14.33
C SER A 280 12.83 -12.86 -14.42
N VAL A 281 12.67 -13.39 -15.64
CA VAL A 281 12.59 -14.83 -15.90
C VAL A 281 13.92 -15.52 -15.61
N ASN A 282 15.02 -14.95 -16.08
CA ASN A 282 16.37 -15.48 -15.86
C ASN A 282 16.74 -15.45 -14.38
N TRP A 283 16.44 -14.36 -13.68
CA TRP A 283 16.62 -14.23 -12.24
C TRP A 283 15.80 -15.29 -11.48
N MET A 284 14.50 -15.42 -11.77
CA MET A 284 13.64 -16.40 -11.11
C MET A 284 14.14 -17.84 -11.32
N ASN A 285 14.62 -18.18 -12.52
CA ASN A 285 15.26 -19.47 -12.74
C ASN A 285 16.46 -19.69 -11.80
N GLY A 286 17.28 -18.66 -11.60
CA GLY A 286 18.39 -18.71 -10.65
C GLY A 286 17.94 -18.94 -9.21
N GLU A 287 16.87 -18.25 -8.78
CA GLU A 287 16.31 -18.39 -7.42
C GLU A 287 15.73 -19.80 -7.19
N VAL A 288 15.00 -20.31 -8.18
CA VAL A 288 14.46 -21.69 -8.11
C VAL A 288 15.58 -22.72 -8.03
N ASN A 289 16.65 -22.58 -8.82
CA ASN A 289 17.79 -23.49 -8.76
C ASN A 289 18.50 -23.44 -7.39
N LYS A 290 18.66 -22.26 -6.79
CA LYS A 290 19.19 -22.13 -5.42
C LYS A 290 18.31 -22.85 -4.40
N LEU A 291 16.99 -22.69 -4.52
CA LEU A 291 16.04 -23.36 -3.64
C LEU A 291 16.11 -24.87 -3.78
N GLU A 292 16.16 -25.39 -5.00
CA GLU A 292 16.32 -26.84 -5.26
C GLU A 292 17.58 -27.39 -4.61
N GLN A 293 18.73 -26.70 -4.77
CA GLN A 293 19.98 -27.09 -4.11
C GLN A 293 19.82 -27.13 -2.57
N MET A 294 19.17 -26.13 -1.98
CA MET A 294 18.93 -26.11 -0.53
C MET A 294 18.01 -27.26 -0.08
N ILE A 295 17.04 -27.65 -0.89
CA ILE A 295 16.15 -28.78 -0.62
C ILE A 295 16.92 -30.09 -0.72
N GLU A 296 17.75 -30.26 -1.75
CA GLU A 296 18.60 -31.46 -1.92
C GLU A 296 19.59 -31.67 -0.76
N GLU A 297 20.15 -30.59 -0.21
CA GLU A 297 21.02 -30.64 0.97
C GLU A 297 20.33 -31.23 2.20
N VAL A 298 19.02 -31.00 2.34
CA VAL A 298 18.24 -31.35 3.54
C VAL A 298 17.42 -32.62 3.36
N ALA A 299 16.81 -32.81 2.20
CA ALA A 299 15.86 -33.89 1.91
C ALA A 299 16.44 -34.99 0.99
N GLY A 300 17.65 -34.79 0.43
CA GLY A 300 18.23 -35.64 -0.58
C GLY A 300 17.78 -35.33 -2.00
N PRO A 301 18.22 -36.11 -2.99
CA PRO A 301 17.98 -35.82 -4.40
C PRO A 301 16.49 -35.67 -4.72
N LEU A 302 16.12 -34.59 -5.42
CA LEU A 302 14.77 -34.40 -5.90
C LEU A 302 14.43 -35.43 -6.99
N PRO A 303 13.17 -35.92 -7.07
CA PRO A 303 12.72 -36.80 -8.12
C PRO A 303 12.91 -36.17 -9.50
N ALA A 304 13.43 -36.95 -10.45
CA ALA A 304 13.70 -36.49 -11.82
C ALA A 304 12.42 -36.30 -12.67
N ASP A 305 11.25 -36.61 -12.15
CA ASP A 305 9.95 -36.59 -12.83
C ASP A 305 9.29 -35.19 -12.91
N GLY A 306 10.00 -34.11 -12.51
CA GLY A 306 9.53 -32.74 -12.66
C GLY A 306 8.37 -32.36 -11.74
N GLY A 307 8.27 -32.99 -10.59
CA GLY A 307 7.26 -32.63 -9.58
C GLY A 307 7.31 -31.14 -9.22
N HIS A 308 6.12 -30.51 -9.11
CA HIS A 308 6.03 -29.12 -8.67
C HIS A 308 6.34 -29.02 -7.16
N LEU A 309 7.12 -28.03 -6.79
CA LEU A 309 7.34 -27.71 -5.38
C LEU A 309 6.01 -27.35 -4.69
N ALA A 310 5.87 -27.77 -3.44
CA ALA A 310 4.66 -27.57 -2.64
C ALA A 310 4.31 -26.06 -2.51
N LYS A 311 3.06 -25.76 -2.29
CA LYS A 311 2.59 -24.37 -2.06
C LYS A 311 3.04 -23.77 -0.74
N ASP A 312 3.56 -24.59 0.18
CA ASP A 312 4.11 -24.20 1.47
C ASP A 312 5.41 -24.98 1.69
N ILE A 313 6.50 -24.42 1.16
CA ILE A 313 7.80 -25.12 1.15
C ILE A 313 8.36 -25.20 2.57
N TYR A 314 8.38 -24.09 3.30
CA TYR A 314 8.85 -24.06 4.68
C TYR A 314 8.03 -24.99 5.60
N GLY A 315 6.71 -24.93 5.53
CA GLY A 315 5.84 -25.78 6.36
C GLY A 315 6.01 -27.27 6.10
N ASN A 316 6.37 -27.67 4.88
CA ASN A 316 6.64 -29.06 4.53
C ASN A 316 8.08 -29.48 4.83
N LEU A 317 9.03 -28.55 4.93
CA LEU A 317 10.47 -28.79 5.10
C LEU A 317 11.08 -27.84 6.14
N LEU A 318 10.65 -27.97 7.40
CA LEU A 318 11.14 -27.13 8.51
C LEU A 318 12.66 -27.16 8.68
N ALA A 319 13.31 -28.24 8.26
CA ALA A 319 14.76 -28.41 8.29
C ALA A 319 15.53 -27.41 7.41
N LEU A 320 14.86 -26.73 6.44
CA LEU A 320 15.44 -25.62 5.69
C LEU A 320 15.81 -24.43 6.58
N GLY A 321 15.07 -24.25 7.69
CA GLY A 321 15.30 -23.20 8.69
C GLY A 321 14.84 -21.83 8.23
N TRP A 322 13.90 -21.23 8.96
CA TRP A 322 13.31 -19.93 8.63
C TRP A 322 14.35 -18.83 8.38
N GLY A 323 15.28 -18.63 9.31
CA GLY A 323 16.32 -17.60 9.17
C GLY A 323 17.31 -17.86 8.04
N LYS A 324 17.51 -19.12 7.57
CA LYS A 324 18.32 -19.41 6.37
C LYS A 324 17.54 -18.97 5.12
N LEU A 325 16.25 -19.25 5.07
CA LEU A 325 15.38 -18.87 3.94
C LEU A 325 15.24 -17.35 3.80
N THR A 326 14.95 -16.63 4.90
CA THR A 326 14.78 -15.17 4.87
C THR A 326 16.06 -14.46 4.48
N ARG A 327 17.21 -14.85 5.04
CA ARG A 327 18.51 -14.28 4.62
C ARG A 327 18.85 -14.57 3.17
N THR A 328 18.56 -15.76 2.68
CA THR A 328 18.95 -16.15 1.31
C THR A 328 18.09 -15.48 0.26
N PHE A 329 16.77 -15.38 0.51
CA PHE A 329 15.81 -14.95 -0.51
C PHE A 329 15.21 -13.57 -0.25
N LEU A 330 14.99 -13.16 1.01
CA LEU A 330 14.48 -11.82 1.31
C LEU A 330 15.60 -10.79 1.55
N GLY A 331 16.82 -11.27 1.83
CA GLY A 331 17.96 -10.41 2.13
C GLY A 331 17.91 -9.79 3.55
N THR A 332 17.18 -10.42 4.50
CA THR A 332 16.93 -9.89 5.85
C THR A 332 17.25 -10.89 6.95
#